data_a418a03dbb91f24ce6585765690964d6
#
_entry.id   a418a03dbb91f24ce6585765690964d6
#
_cell.length_a   1.000
_cell.length_b   1.000
_cell.length_c   1.000
_cell.angle_alpha   90.00
_cell.angle_beta   90.00
_cell.angle_gamma   90.00
#
_symmetry.space_group_name_H-M   'P 1'
#
loop_
_entity.id
_entity.type
_entity.pdbx_description
1 polymer ?
#
loop_
_entity_poly.entity_id
_entity_poly.type
_entity_poly.pdbx_seq_one_letter_code
_entity_poly.pdbx_strand_id
1 'polypeptide(L)'
;MRKYLLPKEGNFYKANLHCHTTLSDGDFTPEEIKEMYKAHGYSVVAYTDHDILVPHSDLNDENFLALNGMEVEINETVGEWRYIKTCHMCFIALDKDNLVQPCYHRSKYLMRNAVKYRDKIIFDETQPDFEREHTAECINKMIKIARDQGFFVTYNHPTWSMETFEDYIALENLNAMEIFNTGCQVVGYEEYNEKEYEDMLRAGKRIYCVSADDNHHAPDCFGGYVMIKAPNLEYKSITEALQKGNFYASQGPEIKELYIEDGSLHIECSDAVKIVLQTDNRYMLQALAPKGGCINCADFEIDDKNKYFRITVTDADGNHANTNAYFMDEL
;
A
#
# COMPACT_ATOMS: atom_id res chain seq x y z
N MET A 1 3.61 -31.01 6.76
CA MET A 1 4.41 -30.30 5.72
C MET A 1 4.14 -28.82 5.85
N ARG A 2 5.20 -27.99 5.86
CA ARG A 2 5.04 -26.52 6.00
C ARG A 2 4.49 -25.88 4.73
N LYS A 3 3.44 -25.09 4.87
CA LYS A 3 2.92 -24.19 3.86
C LYS A 3 3.31 -22.77 4.24
N TYR A 4 4.30 -22.21 3.53
CA TYR A 4 4.75 -20.85 3.77
C TYR A 4 3.75 -19.83 3.21
N LEU A 5 3.37 -18.85 4.02
CA LEU A 5 2.46 -17.76 3.68
C LEU A 5 3.22 -16.53 3.17
N LEU A 6 4.46 -16.35 3.64
CA LEU A 6 5.47 -15.53 2.97
C LEU A 6 6.51 -16.48 2.38
N PRO A 7 6.99 -16.27 1.16
CA PRO A 7 7.95 -17.17 0.52
C PRO A 7 9.16 -17.47 1.43
N LYS A 8 9.52 -18.74 1.56
CA LYS A 8 10.70 -19.13 2.33
C LYS A 8 11.97 -18.56 1.73
N GLU A 9 12.11 -18.69 0.43
CA GLU A 9 13.27 -18.25 -0.32
C GLU A 9 13.14 -16.79 -0.77
N GLY A 10 14.25 -16.17 -1.11
CA GLY A 10 14.33 -14.76 -1.54
C GLY A 10 14.71 -13.82 -0.40
N ASN A 11 14.77 -12.53 -0.72
CA ASN A 11 15.16 -11.47 0.19
C ASN A 11 13.96 -10.58 0.53
N PHE A 12 14.01 -9.94 1.68
CA PHE A 12 13.09 -8.85 2.00
C PHE A 12 13.64 -7.52 1.48
N TYR A 13 12.79 -6.77 0.80
CA TYR A 13 13.08 -5.43 0.28
C TYR A 13 12.12 -4.44 0.92
N LYS A 14 12.68 -3.48 1.68
CA LYS A 14 11.90 -2.40 2.29
C LYS A 14 11.46 -1.43 1.20
N ALA A 15 10.17 -1.13 1.14
CA ALA A 15 9.58 -0.31 0.08
C ALA A 15 8.63 0.75 0.63
N ASN A 16 8.67 1.96 0.05
CA ASN A 16 7.59 2.93 0.15
C ASN A 16 6.80 2.93 -1.16
N LEU A 17 5.47 2.75 -1.08
CA LEU A 17 4.61 2.63 -2.25
C LEU A 17 3.78 3.88 -2.53
N HIS A 18 3.98 4.98 -1.76
CA HIS A 18 3.32 6.25 -1.93
C HIS A 18 4.30 7.38 -1.63
N CYS A 19 4.73 8.12 -2.67
CA CYS A 19 5.79 9.10 -2.59
C CYS A 19 5.57 10.24 -3.57
N HIS A 20 5.63 11.47 -3.04
CA HIS A 20 5.56 12.71 -3.83
C HIS A 20 6.93 13.37 -3.95
N THR A 21 7.16 14.02 -5.08
CA THR A 21 8.39 14.72 -5.39
C THR A 21 8.12 16.14 -5.90
N THR A 22 9.19 16.86 -6.25
CA THR A 22 9.08 18.17 -6.91
C THR A 22 8.40 18.13 -8.28
N LEU A 23 8.06 16.94 -8.79
CA LEU A 23 7.27 16.83 -10.03
C LEU A 23 5.81 17.19 -9.81
N SER A 24 5.28 16.98 -8.58
CA SER A 24 3.95 17.47 -8.19
C SER A 24 4.04 18.54 -7.11
N ASP A 25 4.05 18.16 -5.86
CA ASP A 25 3.98 19.06 -4.70
C ASP A 25 4.85 18.66 -3.52
N GLY A 26 5.70 17.65 -3.65
CA GLY A 26 6.71 17.31 -2.68
C GLY A 26 7.90 18.27 -2.70
N ASP A 27 8.62 18.34 -1.58
CA ASP A 27 9.79 19.23 -1.40
C ASP A 27 11.07 18.68 -2.06
N PHE A 28 11.17 17.37 -2.27
CA PHE A 28 12.40 16.69 -2.70
C PHE A 28 12.34 16.28 -4.17
N THR A 29 13.48 16.36 -4.87
CA THR A 29 13.59 15.80 -6.22
C THR A 29 13.56 14.27 -6.17
N PRO A 30 13.25 13.59 -7.30
CA PRO A 30 13.33 12.13 -7.35
C PRO A 30 14.69 11.56 -6.92
N GLU A 31 15.79 12.25 -7.27
CA GLU A 31 17.15 11.86 -6.88
C GLU A 31 17.39 12.02 -5.37
N GLU A 32 16.90 13.10 -4.76
CA GLU A 32 16.99 13.33 -3.32
C GLU A 32 16.18 12.26 -2.56
N ILE A 33 15.00 11.93 -3.02
CA ILE A 33 14.18 10.82 -2.47
C ILE A 33 14.97 9.51 -2.51
N LYS A 34 15.58 9.17 -3.66
CA LYS A 34 16.40 7.96 -3.76
C LYS A 34 17.46 7.92 -2.67
N GLU A 35 18.27 8.98 -2.56
CA GLU A 35 19.39 9.01 -1.59
C GLU A 35 18.90 8.98 -0.13
N MET A 36 17.83 9.70 0.19
CA MET A 36 17.22 9.72 1.51
C MET A 36 16.67 8.34 1.91
N TYR A 37 15.90 7.70 1.04
CA TYR A 37 15.30 6.40 1.32
C TYR A 37 16.35 5.28 1.38
N LYS A 38 17.35 5.28 0.50
CA LYS A 38 18.50 4.34 0.59
C LYS A 38 19.24 4.47 1.93
N ALA A 39 19.47 5.71 2.40
CA ALA A 39 20.14 5.95 3.69
C ALA A 39 19.34 5.38 4.89
N HIS A 40 18.02 5.16 4.73
CA HIS A 40 17.12 4.57 5.73
C HIS A 40 16.78 3.10 5.44
N GLY A 41 17.58 2.44 4.58
CA GLY A 41 17.48 1.01 4.31
C GLY A 41 16.37 0.59 3.36
N TYR A 42 15.76 1.55 2.64
CA TYR A 42 14.81 1.23 1.59
C TYR A 42 15.52 0.80 0.31
N SER A 43 14.98 -0.20 -0.35
CA SER A 43 15.44 -0.70 -1.65
C SER A 43 14.47 -0.38 -2.78
N VAL A 44 13.23 -0.02 -2.47
CA VAL A 44 12.19 0.24 -3.46
C VAL A 44 11.41 1.50 -3.07
N VAL A 45 11.16 2.38 -4.05
CA VAL A 45 10.21 3.49 -3.92
C VAL A 45 9.34 3.54 -5.17
N ALA A 46 8.02 3.57 -4.98
CA ALA A 46 7.10 3.93 -6.04
C ALA A 46 6.93 5.45 -6.05
N TYR A 47 7.28 6.06 -7.16
CA TYR A 47 7.10 7.50 -7.39
C TYR A 47 5.66 7.71 -7.87
N THR A 48 4.85 8.32 -7.04
CA THR A 48 3.40 8.43 -7.25
C THR A 48 2.93 9.89 -7.21
N ASP A 49 3.69 10.76 -7.83
CA ASP A 49 3.35 12.17 -7.98
C ASP A 49 1.91 12.36 -8.48
N HIS A 50 1.23 13.41 -8.00
CA HIS A 50 -0.17 13.69 -8.34
C HIS A 50 -0.41 13.82 -9.83
N ASP A 51 -1.26 12.93 -10.35
CA ASP A 51 -1.80 12.94 -11.70
C ASP A 51 -0.77 12.94 -12.85
N ILE A 52 0.46 12.53 -12.56
CA ILE A 52 1.53 12.46 -13.56
C ILE A 52 2.29 11.14 -13.50
N LEU A 53 2.25 10.39 -14.59
CA LEU A 53 3.04 9.16 -14.77
C LEU A 53 4.27 9.47 -15.62
N VAL A 54 5.43 9.47 -14.99
CA VAL A 54 6.73 9.67 -15.67
C VAL A 54 7.69 8.55 -15.31
N PRO A 55 8.62 8.17 -16.21
CA PRO A 55 9.59 7.11 -15.93
C PRO A 55 10.69 7.59 -14.98
N HIS A 56 11.11 6.69 -14.10
CA HIS A 56 12.21 6.88 -13.15
C HIS A 56 13.27 5.77 -13.26
N SER A 57 13.36 5.09 -14.40
CA SER A 57 14.29 3.98 -14.60
C SER A 57 15.77 4.37 -14.54
N ASP A 58 16.08 5.65 -14.74
CA ASP A 58 17.41 6.24 -14.59
C ASP A 58 17.90 6.30 -13.15
N LEU A 59 16.98 6.19 -12.18
CA LEU A 59 17.31 6.11 -10.75
C LEU A 59 17.70 4.70 -10.30
N ASN A 60 17.44 3.67 -11.11
CA ASN A 60 17.71 2.29 -10.73
C ASN A 60 19.20 1.99 -10.65
N ASP A 61 19.60 1.25 -9.58
CA ASP A 61 20.94 0.72 -9.42
C ASP A 61 20.88 -0.69 -8.76
N GLU A 62 22.02 -1.28 -8.45
CA GLU A 62 22.10 -2.62 -7.84
C GLU A 62 21.39 -2.76 -6.48
N ASN A 63 21.14 -1.65 -5.77
CA ASN A 63 20.59 -1.60 -4.42
C ASN A 63 19.29 -0.78 -4.32
N PHE A 64 18.83 -0.21 -5.43
CA PHE A 64 17.63 0.63 -5.45
C PHE A 64 16.82 0.45 -6.74
N LEU A 65 15.52 0.33 -6.57
CA LEU A 65 14.54 0.22 -7.64
C LEU A 65 13.45 1.30 -7.51
N ALA A 66 13.32 2.13 -8.52
CA ALA A 66 12.20 3.05 -8.69
C ALA A 66 11.07 2.35 -9.43
N LEU A 67 9.88 2.30 -8.85
CA LEU A 67 8.67 1.89 -9.53
C LEU A 67 7.96 3.12 -10.11
N ASN A 68 7.49 2.99 -11.34
CA ASN A 68 6.72 4.04 -12.00
C ASN A 68 5.28 4.00 -11.49
N GLY A 69 4.76 5.15 -11.07
CA GLY A 69 3.40 5.25 -10.59
C GLY A 69 2.87 6.68 -10.66
N MET A 70 1.65 6.84 -10.22
CA MET A 70 1.02 8.13 -10.01
C MET A 70 -0.07 8.00 -8.95
N GLU A 71 -0.37 9.07 -8.24
CA GLU A 71 -1.58 9.16 -7.44
C GLU A 71 -2.65 9.96 -8.20
N VAL A 72 -3.87 9.44 -8.24
CA VAL A 72 -5.04 10.12 -8.79
C VAL A 72 -5.92 10.66 -7.68
N GLU A 73 -6.43 11.88 -7.86
CA GLU A 73 -7.33 12.56 -6.95
C GLU A 73 -8.72 12.69 -7.59
N ILE A 74 -9.77 12.30 -6.86
CA ILE A 74 -11.16 12.42 -7.29
C ILE A 74 -11.96 13.14 -6.20
N ASN A 75 -12.29 14.40 -6.43
CA ASN A 75 -12.96 15.27 -5.47
C ASN A 75 -14.47 15.35 -5.71
N GLU A 76 -15.24 15.53 -4.65
CA GLU A 76 -16.59 16.09 -4.78
C GLU A 76 -16.54 17.46 -5.47
N THR A 77 -17.53 17.77 -6.27
CA THR A 77 -17.54 18.99 -7.10
C THR A 77 -18.22 20.19 -6.45
N VAL A 78 -18.90 19.99 -5.32
CA VAL A 78 -19.68 21.03 -4.64
C VAL A 78 -19.17 21.24 -3.23
N GLY A 79 -18.60 22.40 -2.97
CA GLY A 79 -18.07 22.78 -1.66
C GLY A 79 -16.69 23.44 -1.77
N GLU A 80 -16.22 23.98 -0.64
CA GLU A 80 -14.82 24.39 -0.52
C GLU A 80 -13.95 23.16 -0.26
N TRP A 81 -12.75 23.11 -0.80
CA TRP A 81 -11.81 21.99 -0.69
C TRP A 81 -11.70 21.39 0.72
N ARG A 82 -11.75 22.20 1.78
CA ARG A 82 -11.66 21.74 3.17
C ARG A 82 -12.84 20.91 3.66
N TYR A 83 -13.94 20.90 2.93
CA TYR A 83 -15.21 20.32 3.39
C TYR A 83 -15.77 19.28 2.42
N ILE A 84 -15.07 19.01 1.34
CA ILE A 84 -15.46 18.00 0.36
C ILE A 84 -14.69 16.70 0.61
N LYS A 85 -15.34 15.59 0.33
CA LYS A 85 -14.66 14.28 0.29
C LYS A 85 -13.76 14.20 -0.93
N THR A 86 -12.71 13.45 -0.79
CA THR A 86 -11.85 13.04 -1.89
C THR A 86 -11.59 11.55 -1.85
N CYS A 87 -11.28 10.94 -2.99
CA CYS A 87 -10.78 9.59 -3.08
C CYS A 87 -9.42 9.63 -3.76
N HIS A 88 -8.39 9.14 -3.08
CA HIS A 88 -7.05 9.05 -3.63
C HIS A 88 -6.67 7.60 -3.89
N MET A 89 -5.99 7.35 -5.00
CA MET A 89 -5.53 6.01 -5.37
C MET A 89 -4.16 6.10 -6.05
N CYS A 90 -3.21 5.30 -5.59
CA CYS A 90 -1.97 5.10 -6.33
C CYS A 90 -2.15 4.02 -7.40
N PHE A 91 -1.68 4.32 -8.61
CA PHE A 91 -1.55 3.39 -9.72
C PHE A 91 -0.06 3.13 -9.96
N ILE A 92 0.42 1.93 -9.62
CA ILE A 92 1.82 1.53 -9.76
C ILE A 92 1.92 0.59 -10.97
N ALA A 93 2.73 0.95 -11.96
CA ALA A 93 2.91 0.16 -13.16
C ALA A 93 3.53 -1.21 -12.84
N LEU A 94 2.93 -2.30 -13.31
CA LEU A 94 3.43 -3.67 -13.10
C LEU A 94 4.56 -4.03 -14.07
N ASP A 95 4.70 -3.29 -15.15
CA ASP A 95 5.79 -3.40 -16.10
C ASP A 95 6.53 -2.04 -16.20
N LYS A 96 7.87 -2.07 -16.20
CA LYS A 96 8.71 -0.86 -16.26
C LYS A 96 8.50 -0.03 -17.52
N ASP A 97 8.04 -0.67 -18.59
CA ASP A 97 7.81 -0.06 -19.90
C ASP A 97 6.34 0.39 -20.08
N ASN A 98 5.48 0.13 -19.09
CA ASN A 98 4.11 0.62 -19.09
C ASN A 98 4.05 2.06 -18.59
N LEU A 99 4.13 3.00 -19.52
CA LEU A 99 4.15 4.45 -19.27
C LEU A 99 2.91 5.17 -19.79
N VAL A 100 1.91 4.42 -20.26
CA VAL A 100 0.66 5.01 -20.75
C VAL A 100 -0.25 5.34 -19.58
N GLN A 101 -0.42 6.64 -19.30
CA GLN A 101 -1.23 7.12 -18.19
C GLN A 101 -2.71 6.79 -18.40
N PRO A 102 -3.35 6.01 -17.50
CA PRO A 102 -4.77 5.71 -17.57
C PRO A 102 -5.61 6.92 -17.15
N CYS A 103 -6.87 6.96 -17.58
CA CYS A 103 -7.86 7.96 -17.17
C CYS A 103 -7.38 9.40 -17.34
N TYR A 104 -6.61 9.67 -18.41
CA TYR A 104 -6.02 10.98 -18.67
C TYR A 104 -7.05 11.99 -19.18
N HIS A 105 -6.86 13.25 -18.79
CA HIS A 105 -7.60 14.40 -19.31
C HIS A 105 -6.61 15.48 -19.76
N ARG A 106 -6.71 15.92 -21.02
CA ARG A 106 -5.74 16.80 -21.68
C ARG A 106 -5.64 18.19 -21.05
N SER A 107 -6.65 18.66 -20.33
CA SER A 107 -6.69 20.03 -19.78
C SER A 107 -7.00 20.12 -18.28
N LYS A 108 -7.37 19.01 -17.61
CA LYS A 108 -7.77 18.99 -16.19
C LYS A 108 -6.80 18.15 -15.35
N TYR A 109 -6.97 18.20 -14.06
CA TYR A 109 -6.43 17.37 -12.98
C TYR A 109 -4.93 17.54 -12.67
N LEU A 110 -4.08 17.90 -13.62
CA LEU A 110 -2.68 18.21 -13.26
C LEU A 110 -2.65 19.39 -12.30
N MET A 111 -1.99 19.21 -11.17
CA MET A 111 -1.87 20.22 -10.13
C MET A 111 -0.43 20.66 -9.90
N ARG A 112 -0.25 21.79 -9.23
CA ARG A 112 1.06 22.29 -8.80
C ARG A 112 2.10 22.24 -9.93
N ASN A 113 3.25 21.63 -9.65
CA ASN A 113 4.34 21.52 -10.61
C ASN A 113 4.04 20.54 -11.77
N ALA A 114 3.15 19.54 -11.57
CA ALA A 114 2.80 18.57 -12.61
C ALA A 114 2.33 19.25 -13.91
N VAL A 115 1.71 20.42 -13.82
CA VAL A 115 1.30 21.22 -15.00
C VAL A 115 2.46 21.50 -15.95
N LYS A 116 3.68 21.67 -15.42
CA LYS A 116 4.89 21.97 -16.22
C LYS A 116 5.39 20.77 -17.02
N TYR A 117 4.95 19.58 -16.65
CA TYR A 117 5.39 18.31 -17.25
C TYR A 117 4.34 17.66 -18.14
N ARG A 118 3.23 18.38 -18.44
CA ARG A 118 2.15 17.88 -19.31
C ARG A 118 2.65 17.28 -20.62
N ASP A 119 3.64 17.90 -21.25
CA ASP A 119 4.20 17.44 -22.52
C ASP A 119 5.02 16.13 -22.40
N LYS A 120 5.31 15.68 -21.18
CA LYS A 120 6.03 14.42 -20.93
C LYS A 120 5.08 13.24 -20.72
N ILE A 121 3.79 13.48 -20.53
CA ILE A 121 2.80 12.45 -20.27
C ILE A 121 2.51 11.69 -21.55
N ILE A 122 2.65 10.38 -21.49
CA ILE A 122 2.25 9.46 -22.56
C ILE A 122 0.83 8.97 -22.24
N PHE A 123 -0.09 9.09 -23.17
CA PHE A 123 -1.46 8.64 -23.03
C PHE A 123 -2.00 8.10 -24.36
N ASP A 124 -3.09 7.35 -24.31
CA ASP A 124 -3.75 6.86 -25.54
C ASP A 124 -4.55 7.98 -26.20
N GLU A 125 -4.00 8.57 -27.25
CA GLU A 125 -4.63 9.67 -28.00
C GLU A 125 -5.98 9.29 -28.65
N THR A 126 -6.26 8.01 -28.80
CA THR A 126 -7.53 7.52 -29.38
C THR A 126 -8.68 7.58 -28.38
N GLN A 127 -8.36 7.68 -27.08
CA GLN A 127 -9.36 7.78 -26.02
C GLN A 127 -9.82 9.24 -25.84
N PRO A 128 -11.11 9.45 -25.51
CA PRO A 128 -11.59 10.75 -25.09
C PRO A 128 -10.98 11.15 -23.74
N ASP A 129 -11.05 12.43 -23.42
CA ASP A 129 -10.71 12.92 -22.09
C ASP A 129 -11.58 12.23 -21.02
N PHE A 130 -10.92 11.75 -19.94
CA PHE A 130 -11.63 11.07 -18.86
C PHE A 130 -12.16 12.11 -17.86
N GLU A 131 -13.47 12.18 -17.71
CA GLU A 131 -14.10 13.02 -16.69
C GLU A 131 -14.24 12.25 -15.39
N ARG A 132 -13.83 12.87 -14.28
CA ARG A 132 -13.89 12.30 -12.93
C ARG A 132 -15.10 12.83 -12.17
N GLU A 133 -15.77 11.91 -11.49
CA GLU A 133 -16.86 12.21 -10.57
C GLU A 133 -16.62 11.42 -9.28
N HIS A 134 -16.79 12.06 -8.12
CA HIS A 134 -16.70 11.37 -6.83
C HIS A 134 -17.97 10.52 -6.60
N THR A 135 -18.03 9.42 -7.34
CA THR A 135 -19.08 8.40 -7.24
C THR A 135 -18.44 7.02 -7.32
N ALA A 136 -19.01 6.05 -6.63
CA ALA A 136 -18.51 4.67 -6.67
C ALA A 136 -18.46 4.11 -8.11
N GLU A 137 -19.40 4.49 -8.98
CA GLU A 137 -19.43 4.07 -10.38
C GLU A 137 -18.19 4.59 -11.13
N CYS A 138 -17.88 5.88 -11.01
CA CYS A 138 -16.74 6.48 -11.70
C CYS A 138 -15.41 5.96 -11.12
N ILE A 139 -15.29 5.87 -9.80
CA ILE A 139 -14.08 5.38 -9.13
C ILE A 139 -13.82 3.91 -9.52
N ASN A 140 -14.83 3.04 -9.47
CA ASN A 140 -14.70 1.65 -9.90
C ASN A 140 -14.34 1.51 -11.38
N LYS A 141 -14.84 2.41 -12.24
CA LYS A 141 -14.45 2.46 -13.65
C LYS A 141 -12.96 2.81 -13.80
N MET A 142 -12.44 3.76 -13.00
CA MET A 142 -11.02 4.13 -12.99
C MET A 142 -10.15 2.95 -12.52
N ILE A 143 -10.53 2.30 -11.41
CA ILE A 143 -9.87 1.10 -10.90
C ILE A 143 -9.80 0.03 -11.99
N LYS A 144 -10.92 -0.24 -12.65
CA LYS A 144 -10.98 -1.25 -13.72
C LYS A 144 -10.06 -0.90 -14.89
N ILE A 145 -10.08 0.35 -15.37
CA ILE A 145 -9.21 0.81 -16.46
C ILE A 145 -7.74 0.64 -16.08
N ALA A 146 -7.34 1.11 -14.90
CA ALA A 146 -5.96 1.00 -14.43
C ALA A 146 -5.52 -0.48 -14.32
N ARG A 147 -6.37 -1.35 -13.73
CA ARG A 147 -6.11 -2.79 -13.63
C ARG A 147 -5.98 -3.47 -14.99
N ASP A 148 -6.88 -3.18 -15.91
CA ASP A 148 -6.85 -3.75 -17.26
C ASP A 148 -5.61 -3.28 -18.05
N GLN A 149 -5.08 -2.11 -17.74
CA GLN A 149 -3.87 -1.56 -18.31
C GLN A 149 -2.59 -1.98 -17.55
N GLY A 150 -2.67 -2.89 -16.59
CA GLY A 150 -1.50 -3.47 -15.93
C GLY A 150 -0.94 -2.61 -14.79
N PHE A 151 -1.79 -1.96 -14.02
CA PHE A 151 -1.41 -1.26 -12.80
C PHE A 151 -1.84 -2.02 -11.55
N PHE A 152 -1.02 -1.93 -10.50
CA PHE A 152 -1.39 -2.28 -9.13
C PHE A 152 -2.05 -1.05 -8.51
N VAL A 153 -3.29 -1.20 -8.04
CA VAL A 153 -4.11 -0.08 -7.56
C VAL A 153 -4.27 -0.17 -6.05
N THR A 154 -3.85 0.88 -5.35
CA THR A 154 -4.07 1.05 -3.90
C THR A 154 -5.11 2.13 -3.64
N TYR A 155 -5.91 1.93 -2.62
CA TYR A 155 -6.82 2.93 -2.06
C TYR A 155 -6.15 3.58 -0.86
N ASN A 156 -6.01 4.90 -0.87
CA ASN A 156 -5.14 5.64 0.03
C ASN A 156 -5.94 6.36 1.14
N HIS A 157 -5.35 6.47 2.32
CA HIS A 157 -5.67 7.32 3.48
C HIS A 157 -7.16 7.73 3.63
N PRO A 158 -8.09 6.78 3.81
CA PRO A 158 -9.53 7.05 3.83
C PRO A 158 -9.99 8.01 4.93
N THR A 159 -9.31 8.03 6.09
CA THR A 159 -9.66 8.91 7.20
C THR A 159 -9.38 10.38 6.84
N TRP A 160 -8.19 10.69 6.32
CA TRP A 160 -7.86 12.02 5.84
C TRP A 160 -8.81 12.48 4.71
N SER A 161 -9.16 11.57 3.83
CA SER A 161 -10.07 11.80 2.70
C SER A 161 -11.51 12.06 3.10
N MET A 162 -11.83 11.94 4.40
CA MET A 162 -13.18 12.07 4.96
C MET A 162 -14.18 11.05 4.37
N GLU A 163 -13.69 9.94 3.82
CA GLU A 163 -14.55 8.89 3.29
C GLU A 163 -15.18 8.06 4.41
N THR A 164 -16.37 7.57 4.17
CA THR A 164 -17.18 6.82 5.13
C THR A 164 -17.31 5.37 4.71
N PHE A 165 -17.88 4.53 5.59
CA PHE A 165 -18.16 3.12 5.28
C PHE A 165 -18.86 2.93 3.92
N GLU A 166 -19.81 3.81 3.60
CA GLU A 166 -20.59 3.71 2.37
C GLU A 166 -19.73 3.98 1.12
N ASP A 167 -18.70 4.82 1.23
CA ASP A 167 -17.80 5.16 0.14
C ASP A 167 -16.85 3.98 -0.13
N TYR A 168 -16.04 3.58 0.86
CA TYR A 168 -15.00 2.56 0.63
C TYR A 168 -15.56 1.14 0.46
N ILE A 169 -16.72 0.83 1.04
CA ILE A 169 -17.31 -0.51 0.87
C ILE A 169 -17.85 -0.74 -0.54
N ALA A 170 -18.17 0.34 -1.27
CA ALA A 170 -18.63 0.28 -2.65
C ALA A 170 -17.48 0.08 -3.67
N LEU A 171 -16.20 0.27 -3.26
CA LEU A 171 -15.06 0.10 -4.16
C LEU A 171 -14.80 -1.36 -4.45
N GLU A 172 -14.51 -1.68 -5.71
CA GLU A 172 -14.31 -3.04 -6.20
C GLU A 172 -12.98 -3.19 -6.94
N ASN A 173 -12.43 -4.41 -6.92
CA ASN A 173 -11.24 -4.78 -7.68
C ASN A 173 -9.96 -4.00 -7.33
N LEU A 174 -9.88 -3.40 -6.15
CA LEU A 174 -8.63 -2.87 -5.62
C LEU A 174 -7.62 -4.01 -5.40
N ASN A 175 -6.33 -3.71 -5.54
CA ASN A 175 -5.27 -4.64 -5.11
C ASN A 175 -5.01 -4.51 -3.61
N ALA A 176 -4.95 -3.28 -3.10
CA ALA A 176 -4.64 -3.02 -1.70
C ALA A 176 -5.32 -1.74 -1.20
N MET A 177 -5.27 -1.53 0.11
CA MET A 177 -5.55 -0.24 0.73
C MET A 177 -4.44 0.14 1.73
N GLU A 178 -4.28 1.41 1.98
CA GLU A 178 -3.40 1.91 3.03
C GLU A 178 -4.02 1.63 4.40
N ILE A 179 -3.40 0.70 5.14
CA ILE A 179 -3.72 0.48 6.55
C ILE A 179 -3.04 1.53 7.44
N PHE A 180 -1.98 2.17 6.94
CA PHE A 180 -1.29 3.25 7.63
C PHE A 180 -0.66 4.22 6.62
N ASN A 181 -0.73 5.53 6.95
CA ASN A 181 -0.15 6.62 6.16
C ASN A 181 0.57 7.60 7.09
N THR A 182 1.88 7.80 6.86
CA THR A 182 2.74 8.63 7.72
C THR A 182 2.41 10.11 7.57
N GLY A 183 2.26 10.62 6.34
CA GLY A 183 1.98 12.03 6.07
C GLY A 183 0.70 12.49 6.73
N CYS A 184 -0.36 11.69 6.61
CA CYS A 184 -1.64 11.98 7.26
C CYS A 184 -1.53 11.95 8.79
N GLN A 185 -0.76 11.02 9.35
CA GLN A 185 -0.53 10.96 10.79
C GLN A 185 0.25 12.18 11.31
N VAL A 186 1.26 12.63 10.58
CA VAL A 186 2.07 13.80 10.95
C VAL A 186 1.24 15.08 10.99
N VAL A 187 0.26 15.24 10.12
CA VAL A 187 -0.67 16.39 10.13
C VAL A 187 -1.82 16.25 11.14
N GLY A 188 -1.88 15.16 11.91
CA GLY A 188 -2.73 15.01 13.07
C GLY A 188 -3.94 14.09 12.92
N TYR A 189 -4.03 13.31 11.87
CA TYR A 189 -5.04 12.26 11.72
C TYR A 189 -4.59 10.95 12.39
N GLU A 190 -5.53 10.17 12.94
CA GLU A 190 -5.27 8.76 13.28
C GLU A 190 -5.43 7.91 12.03
N GLU A 191 -4.41 7.92 11.19
CA GLU A 191 -4.43 7.21 9.90
C GLU A 191 -3.92 5.77 10.03
N TYR A 192 -4.44 5.05 11.04
CA TYR A 192 -4.33 3.60 11.16
C TYR A 192 -5.69 2.95 10.90
N ASN A 193 -5.92 2.59 9.64
CA ASN A 193 -7.20 2.21 9.06
C ASN A 193 -7.50 0.70 9.20
N GLU A 194 -7.20 0.13 10.36
CA GLU A 194 -7.47 -1.29 10.65
C GLU A 194 -8.95 -1.62 10.53
N LYS A 195 -9.81 -0.69 10.97
CA LYS A 195 -11.26 -0.87 10.95
C LYS A 195 -11.81 -0.91 9.53
N GLU A 196 -11.37 0.00 8.66
CA GLU A 196 -11.74 0.10 7.26
C GLU A 196 -11.31 -1.17 6.52
N TYR A 197 -10.08 -1.63 6.75
CA TYR A 197 -9.57 -2.88 6.20
C TYR A 197 -10.41 -4.09 6.61
N GLU A 198 -10.72 -4.23 7.92
CA GLU A 198 -11.57 -5.30 8.43
C GLU A 198 -13.00 -5.26 7.87
N ASP A 199 -13.56 -4.08 7.69
CA ASP A 199 -14.89 -3.93 7.08
C ASP A 199 -14.90 -4.44 5.64
N MET A 200 -13.88 -4.09 4.87
CA MET A 200 -13.74 -4.54 3.48
C MET A 200 -13.54 -6.07 3.41
N LEU A 201 -12.70 -6.64 4.28
CA LEU A 201 -12.50 -8.10 4.34
C LEU A 201 -13.79 -8.83 4.73
N ARG A 202 -14.53 -8.34 5.74
CA ARG A 202 -15.81 -8.93 6.18
C ARG A 202 -16.90 -8.83 5.12
N ALA A 203 -16.86 -7.79 4.29
CA ALA A 203 -17.73 -7.68 3.11
C ALA A 203 -17.34 -8.65 1.98
N GLY A 204 -16.27 -9.42 2.15
CA GLY A 204 -15.80 -10.42 1.19
C GLY A 204 -14.81 -9.90 0.16
N LYS A 205 -14.28 -8.70 0.34
CA LYS A 205 -13.26 -8.15 -0.56
C LYS A 205 -11.91 -8.83 -0.31
N ARG A 206 -11.25 -9.19 -1.39
CA ARG A 206 -9.91 -9.83 -1.35
C ARG A 206 -8.87 -8.78 -1.72
N ILE A 207 -8.48 -7.99 -0.74
CA ILE A 207 -7.52 -6.90 -0.89
C ILE A 207 -6.35 -7.09 0.07
N TYR A 208 -5.21 -6.57 -0.30
CA TYR A 208 -4.03 -6.49 0.55
C TYR A 208 -4.04 -5.21 1.40
N CYS A 209 -3.12 -5.11 2.37
CA CYS A 209 -2.89 -3.87 3.10
C CYS A 209 -1.45 -3.40 2.93
N VAL A 210 -1.26 -2.10 2.77
CA VAL A 210 0.05 -1.46 2.68
C VAL A 210 0.19 -0.39 3.75
N SER A 211 1.40 -0.15 4.22
CA SER A 211 1.78 1.05 4.97
C SER A 211 2.67 1.90 4.07
N ALA A 212 2.45 3.20 4.04
CA ALA A 212 3.16 4.11 3.16
C ALA A 212 3.45 5.43 3.86
N ASP A 213 4.33 6.22 3.23
CA ASP A 213 4.71 7.52 3.77
C ASP A 213 3.84 8.66 3.24
N ASP A 214 3.47 8.65 1.96
CA ASP A 214 2.77 9.77 1.33
C ASP A 214 3.52 11.09 1.60
N ASN A 215 4.84 11.01 1.43
CA ASN A 215 5.74 12.08 1.83
C ASN A 215 5.67 13.28 0.91
N HIS A 216 5.43 14.44 1.49
CA HIS A 216 5.55 15.75 0.84
C HIS A 216 6.72 16.53 1.44
N HIS A 217 6.98 16.35 2.74
CA HIS A 217 7.97 17.07 3.54
C HIS A 217 8.83 16.08 4.35
N ALA A 218 9.95 16.54 4.91
CA ALA A 218 10.86 15.69 5.66
C ALA A 218 10.22 14.93 6.86
N PRO A 219 9.29 15.52 7.63
CA PRO A 219 8.64 14.79 8.73
C PRO A 219 7.76 13.62 8.28
N ASP A 220 7.32 13.61 7.02
CA ASP A 220 6.40 12.61 6.48
C ASP A 220 7.14 11.32 6.07
N CYS A 221 8.47 11.30 6.16
CA CYS A 221 9.30 10.23 5.64
C CYS A 221 9.60 9.15 6.67
N PHE A 222 9.73 7.89 6.21
CA PHE A 222 10.28 6.72 6.90
C PHE A 222 9.42 6.12 8.02
N GLY A 223 8.15 6.50 8.14
CA GLY A 223 7.22 5.97 9.14
C GLY A 223 6.51 4.71 8.68
N GLY A 224 5.96 4.70 7.47
CA GLY A 224 5.21 3.59 6.89
C GLY A 224 5.96 2.90 5.75
N TYR A 225 5.94 1.55 5.70
CA TYR A 225 6.58 0.80 4.63
C TYR A 225 5.94 -0.58 4.45
N VAL A 226 6.24 -1.20 3.32
CA VAL A 226 6.01 -2.63 3.11
C VAL A 226 7.34 -3.37 3.02
N MET A 227 7.38 -4.60 3.53
CA MET A 227 8.51 -5.52 3.35
C MET A 227 8.14 -6.54 2.29
N ILE A 228 8.68 -6.37 1.09
CA ILE A 228 8.39 -7.22 -0.07
C ILE A 228 9.36 -8.39 -0.10
N LYS A 229 8.83 -9.62 -0.15
CA LYS A 229 9.63 -10.84 -0.27
C LYS A 229 9.73 -11.25 -1.73
N ALA A 230 10.92 -11.08 -2.33
CA ALA A 230 11.15 -11.38 -3.74
C ALA A 230 12.50 -12.08 -3.97
N PRO A 231 12.69 -12.84 -5.08
CA PRO A 231 13.94 -13.52 -5.38
C PRO A 231 15.13 -12.57 -5.58
N ASN A 232 14.88 -11.43 -6.22
CA ASN A 232 15.90 -10.43 -6.53
C ASN A 232 15.27 -9.02 -6.63
N LEU A 233 16.12 -7.98 -6.67
CA LEU A 233 15.71 -6.58 -6.80
C LEU A 233 15.56 -6.19 -8.29
N GLU A 234 14.70 -6.88 -9.00
CA GLU A 234 14.33 -6.57 -10.38
C GLU A 234 12.87 -6.11 -10.44
N TYR A 235 12.58 -5.17 -11.34
CA TYR A 235 11.24 -4.58 -11.47
C TYR A 235 10.14 -5.66 -11.51
N LYS A 236 10.30 -6.65 -12.40
CA LYS A 236 9.33 -7.73 -12.55
C LYS A 236 9.22 -8.62 -11.30
N SER A 237 10.34 -8.92 -10.63
CA SER A 237 10.31 -9.73 -9.40
C SER A 237 9.56 -9.01 -8.27
N ILE A 238 9.76 -7.71 -8.13
CA ILE A 238 9.08 -6.88 -7.12
C ILE A 238 7.59 -6.76 -7.44
N THR A 239 7.23 -6.44 -8.68
CA THR A 239 5.81 -6.29 -9.05
C THR A 239 5.05 -7.61 -9.04
N GLU A 240 5.67 -8.74 -9.39
CA GLU A 240 5.07 -10.06 -9.20
C GLU A 240 4.86 -10.41 -7.72
N ALA A 241 5.79 -10.01 -6.84
CA ALA A 241 5.62 -10.19 -5.40
C ALA A 241 4.45 -9.35 -4.87
N LEU A 242 4.29 -8.10 -5.33
CA LEU A 242 3.12 -7.26 -5.01
C LEU A 242 1.81 -7.92 -5.48
N GLN A 243 1.76 -8.41 -6.72
CA GLN A 243 0.56 -9.07 -7.25
C GLN A 243 0.17 -10.35 -6.48
N LYS A 244 1.15 -11.07 -5.93
CA LYS A 244 0.95 -12.31 -5.17
C LYS A 244 0.71 -12.08 -3.67
N GLY A 245 0.78 -10.84 -3.19
CA GLY A 245 0.69 -10.53 -1.76
C GLY A 245 1.89 -11.02 -0.94
N ASN A 246 3.05 -11.24 -1.57
CA ASN A 246 4.28 -11.68 -0.91
C ASN A 246 4.95 -10.51 -0.17
N PHE A 247 4.21 -9.85 0.69
CA PHE A 247 4.67 -8.72 1.49
C PHE A 247 3.80 -8.54 2.74
N TYR A 248 4.28 -7.75 3.67
CA TYR A 248 3.51 -7.27 4.81
C TYR A 248 3.72 -5.76 4.99
N ALA A 249 2.73 -5.09 5.58
CA ALA A 249 2.77 -3.68 5.94
C ALA A 249 3.42 -3.49 7.31
N SER A 250 4.22 -2.45 7.52
CA SER A 250 4.85 -2.17 8.81
C SER A 250 5.11 -0.69 9.06
N GLN A 251 5.20 -0.35 10.36
CA GLN A 251 5.66 0.92 10.89
C GLN A 251 6.95 0.75 11.73
N GLY A 252 7.42 -0.49 11.93
CA GLY A 252 8.57 -0.79 12.78
C GLY A 252 8.85 -2.29 12.90
N PRO A 253 7.92 -3.09 13.44
CA PRO A 253 8.13 -4.52 13.63
C PRO A 253 8.42 -5.28 12.34
N GLU A 254 9.27 -6.32 12.45
CA GLU A 254 9.61 -7.20 11.33
C GLU A 254 8.93 -8.57 11.48
N ILE A 255 8.39 -9.11 10.39
CA ILE A 255 7.95 -10.50 10.29
C ILE A 255 9.03 -11.26 9.51
N LYS A 256 9.63 -12.26 10.16
CA LYS A 256 10.79 -13.00 9.63
C LYS A 256 10.35 -14.28 8.94
N GLU A 257 9.43 -15.03 9.57
CA GLU A 257 8.90 -16.28 9.04
C GLU A 257 7.41 -16.38 9.36
N LEU A 258 6.63 -16.93 8.43
CA LEU A 258 5.20 -17.17 8.58
C LEU A 258 4.79 -18.41 7.77
N TYR A 259 4.32 -19.46 8.46
CA TYR A 259 3.90 -20.71 7.81
C TYR A 259 2.82 -21.45 8.61
N ILE A 260 2.14 -22.34 7.94
CA ILE A 260 1.22 -23.32 8.55
C ILE A 260 1.87 -24.69 8.52
N GLU A 261 1.86 -25.38 9.66
CA GLU A 261 2.27 -26.77 9.79
C GLU A 261 1.27 -27.51 10.69
N ASP A 262 0.72 -28.63 10.20
CA ASP A 262 -0.19 -29.52 10.93
C ASP A 262 -1.39 -28.80 11.60
N GLY A 263 -1.96 -27.79 10.93
CA GLY A 263 -3.11 -27.01 11.40
C GLY A 263 -2.77 -25.85 12.33
N SER A 264 -1.48 -25.65 12.65
CA SER A 264 -1.01 -24.54 13.46
C SER A 264 -0.30 -23.51 12.59
N LEU A 265 -0.60 -22.22 12.78
CA LEU A 265 0.11 -21.09 12.21
C LEU A 265 1.28 -20.74 13.12
N HIS A 266 2.48 -20.71 12.56
CA HIS A 266 3.69 -20.26 13.21
C HIS A 266 4.13 -18.91 12.66
N ILE A 267 4.52 -17.97 13.55
CA ILE A 267 5.13 -16.70 13.21
C ILE A 267 6.43 -16.49 13.99
N GLU A 268 7.48 -16.05 13.28
CA GLU A 268 8.66 -15.42 13.88
C GLU A 268 8.72 -13.95 13.48
N CYS A 269 9.03 -13.07 14.45
CA CYS A 269 9.08 -11.63 14.25
C CYS A 269 10.25 -10.98 15.02
N SER A 270 10.38 -9.65 14.94
CA SER A 270 11.19 -8.86 15.86
C SER A 270 10.57 -8.86 17.26
N ASP A 271 11.25 -8.29 18.25
CA ASP A 271 10.72 -8.15 19.60
C ASP A 271 9.38 -7.42 19.62
N ALA A 272 8.38 -8.06 20.19
CA ALA A 272 7.00 -7.59 20.24
C ALA A 272 6.45 -7.68 21.67
N VAL A 273 5.49 -6.82 21.98
CA VAL A 273 4.72 -6.92 23.24
C VAL A 273 3.43 -7.71 23.05
N LYS A 274 2.96 -7.80 21.79
CA LYS A 274 1.73 -8.50 21.46
C LYS A 274 1.77 -9.02 20.01
N ILE A 275 1.30 -10.26 19.82
CA ILE A 275 1.05 -10.84 18.51
C ILE A 275 -0.41 -11.32 18.52
N VAL A 276 -1.20 -10.92 17.53
CA VAL A 276 -2.62 -11.25 17.44
C VAL A 276 -2.90 -11.94 16.11
N LEU A 277 -3.56 -13.10 16.19
CA LEU A 277 -4.22 -13.71 15.05
C LEU A 277 -5.67 -13.21 15.02
N GLN A 278 -6.00 -12.41 14.02
CA GLN A 278 -7.33 -11.88 13.75
C GLN A 278 -8.04 -12.76 12.73
N THR A 279 -9.36 -12.87 12.89
CA THR A 279 -10.21 -13.71 12.03
C THR A 279 -11.50 -12.97 11.65
N ASP A 280 -12.28 -13.52 10.74
CA ASP A 280 -13.59 -12.98 10.33
C ASP A 280 -14.67 -13.03 11.43
N ASN A 281 -14.37 -13.64 12.57
CA ASN A 281 -15.32 -13.81 13.66
C ASN A 281 -14.86 -13.09 14.95
N ARG A 282 -15.54 -13.33 16.09
CA ARG A 282 -15.25 -12.66 17.37
C ARG A 282 -14.08 -13.29 18.14
N TYR A 283 -13.57 -14.42 17.70
CA TYR A 283 -12.45 -15.11 18.37
C TYR A 283 -11.15 -14.64 17.73
N MET A 284 -10.39 -13.90 18.51
CA MET A 284 -9.01 -13.53 18.20
C MET A 284 -8.12 -14.28 19.18
N LEU A 285 -7.05 -14.88 18.67
CA LEU A 285 -6.01 -15.47 19.50
C LEU A 285 -4.88 -14.47 19.69
N GLN A 286 -4.26 -14.47 20.86
CA GLN A 286 -3.16 -13.55 21.12
C GLN A 286 -2.06 -14.18 21.96
N ALA A 287 -0.83 -13.80 21.68
CA ALA A 287 0.32 -14.02 22.53
C ALA A 287 0.77 -12.66 23.11
N LEU A 288 0.97 -12.61 24.41
CA LEU A 288 1.37 -11.39 25.13
C LEU A 288 2.72 -11.58 25.78
N ALA A 289 3.58 -10.58 25.66
CA ALA A 289 4.84 -10.54 26.40
C ALA A 289 4.57 -10.45 27.91
N PRO A 290 5.44 -11.04 28.76
CA PRO A 290 5.42 -10.76 30.19
C PRO A 290 5.69 -9.28 30.43
N LYS A 291 5.20 -8.76 31.56
CA LYS A 291 5.36 -7.33 31.89
C LYS A 291 6.84 -6.91 31.86
N GLY A 292 7.16 -5.95 30.99
CA GLY A 292 8.51 -5.43 30.79
C GLY A 292 9.45 -6.36 29.99
N GLY A 293 8.89 -7.41 29.36
CA GLY A 293 9.61 -8.31 28.44
C GLY A 293 9.12 -8.19 27.01
N CYS A 294 9.60 -9.06 26.14
CA CYS A 294 9.18 -9.21 24.76
C CYS A 294 8.93 -10.69 24.41
N ILE A 295 8.28 -10.90 23.29
CA ILE A 295 8.13 -12.16 22.57
C ILE A 295 8.54 -11.95 21.12
N ASN A 296 9.04 -12.97 20.46
CA ASN A 296 9.46 -12.89 19.06
C ASN A 296 8.93 -14.04 18.21
N CYS A 297 8.09 -14.90 18.79
CA CYS A 297 7.39 -15.94 18.07
C CYS A 297 6.06 -16.28 18.75
N ALA A 298 5.16 -16.89 17.99
CA ALA A 298 3.92 -17.44 18.51
C ALA A 298 3.41 -18.55 17.59
N ASP A 299 2.64 -19.48 18.20
CA ASP A 299 1.91 -20.51 17.48
C ASP A 299 0.41 -20.37 17.78
N PHE A 300 -0.41 -20.47 16.74
CA PHE A 300 -1.86 -20.34 16.83
C PHE A 300 -2.55 -21.49 16.11
N GLU A 301 -3.54 -22.12 16.73
CA GLU A 301 -4.41 -23.07 16.05
C GLU A 301 -5.33 -22.33 15.08
N ILE A 302 -5.43 -22.83 13.84
CA ILE A 302 -6.33 -22.27 12.82
C ILE A 302 -7.63 -23.11 12.84
N ASP A 303 -8.76 -22.41 13.01
CA ASP A 303 -10.09 -23.02 12.82
C ASP A 303 -10.46 -22.98 11.33
N ASP A 304 -10.69 -24.13 10.71
CA ASP A 304 -11.05 -24.29 9.31
C ASP A 304 -12.43 -23.69 8.94
N LYS A 305 -13.22 -23.29 9.95
CA LYS A 305 -14.48 -22.57 9.76
C LYS A 305 -14.32 -21.09 9.52
N ASN A 306 -13.14 -20.52 9.77
CA ASN A 306 -12.85 -19.13 9.46
C ASN A 306 -12.85 -18.93 7.94
N LYS A 307 -13.27 -17.75 7.49
CA LYS A 307 -13.15 -17.38 6.07
C LYS A 307 -11.74 -16.92 5.74
N TYR A 308 -11.15 -16.17 6.67
CA TYR A 308 -9.78 -15.66 6.58
C TYR A 308 -9.18 -15.49 7.97
N PHE A 309 -7.86 -15.33 8.00
CA PHE A 309 -7.12 -14.82 9.15
C PHE A 309 -6.00 -13.88 8.68
N ARG A 310 -5.51 -13.05 9.59
CA ARG A 310 -4.31 -12.23 9.43
C ARG A 310 -3.59 -12.07 10.76
N ILE A 311 -2.34 -11.61 10.73
CA ILE A 311 -1.55 -11.36 11.94
C ILE A 311 -1.26 -9.86 12.07
N THR A 312 -1.37 -9.35 13.30
CA THR A 312 -0.81 -8.06 13.71
C THR A 312 0.23 -8.29 14.80
N VAL A 313 1.44 -7.77 14.58
CA VAL A 313 2.55 -7.72 15.54
C VAL A 313 2.63 -6.29 16.07
N THR A 314 2.69 -6.11 17.40
CA THR A 314 2.82 -4.79 18.04
C THR A 314 4.11 -4.75 18.85
N ASP A 315 4.97 -3.75 18.63
CA ASP A 315 6.18 -3.53 19.41
C ASP A 315 5.93 -2.73 20.71
N ALA A 316 7.00 -2.44 21.44
CA ALA A 316 6.92 -1.71 22.72
C ALA A 316 6.55 -0.23 22.56
N ASP A 317 6.77 0.35 21.39
CA ASP A 317 6.44 1.75 21.07
C ASP A 317 5.02 1.90 20.52
N GLY A 318 4.32 0.77 20.31
CA GLY A 318 2.95 0.73 19.78
C GLY A 318 2.87 0.69 18.26
N ASN A 319 3.99 0.54 17.55
CA ASN A 319 4.00 0.36 16.12
C ASN A 319 3.49 -1.03 15.73
N HIS A 320 2.96 -1.14 14.52
CA HIS A 320 2.36 -2.36 14.02
C HIS A 320 3.04 -2.89 12.75
N ALA A 321 3.13 -4.23 12.67
CA ALA A 321 3.29 -4.92 11.40
C ALA A 321 2.04 -5.76 11.15
N ASN A 322 1.49 -5.67 9.95
CA ASN A 322 0.25 -6.33 9.54
C ASN A 322 0.49 -7.22 8.33
N THR A 323 0.16 -8.50 8.44
CA THR A 323 0.11 -9.35 7.25
C THR A 323 -1.11 -9.02 6.41
N ASN A 324 -1.07 -9.40 5.15
CA ASN A 324 -2.27 -9.54 4.34
C ASN A 324 -3.22 -10.57 4.96
N ALA A 325 -4.50 -10.51 4.61
CA ALA A 325 -5.45 -11.54 4.96
C ALA A 325 -5.23 -12.80 4.10
N TYR A 326 -5.21 -13.97 4.74
CA TYR A 326 -5.10 -15.27 4.09
C TYR A 326 -6.47 -15.94 4.11
N PHE A 327 -7.04 -16.19 2.95
CA PHE A 327 -8.36 -16.79 2.80
C PHE A 327 -8.26 -18.31 2.81
N MET A 328 -9.11 -18.95 3.64
CA MET A 328 -9.06 -20.41 3.85
C MET A 328 -9.31 -21.23 2.59
N ASP A 329 -10.09 -20.70 1.64
CA ASP A 329 -10.36 -21.34 0.35
C ASP A 329 -9.21 -21.21 -0.67
N GLU A 330 -8.15 -20.47 -0.33
CA GLU A 330 -6.91 -20.34 -1.12
C GLU A 330 -5.75 -21.14 -0.48
N LEU A 331 -5.94 -21.60 0.74
CA LEU A 331 -4.99 -22.38 1.50
C LEU A 331 -5.21 -23.89 1.32
#